data_fdc30ed3dcee7fb2d53770b37adc0340
#
_entry.id   fdc30ed3dcee7fb2d53770b37adc0340
#
_cell.length_a   1.000
_cell.length_b   1.000
_cell.length_c   1.000
_cell.angle_alpha   90.00
_cell.angle_beta   90.00
_cell.angle_gamma   90.00
#
_symmetry.space_group_name_H-M   'P 1'
#
loop_
_entity.id
_entity.type
_entity.pdbx_description
1 polymer ?
#
loop_
_entity_poly.entity_id
_entity_poly.type
_entity_poly.pdbx_seq_one_letter_code
_entity_poly.pdbx_strand_id
1 'polypeptide(L)'
;MYDIKSYIEAKSIKEVIDFMKNNENAQIIAGGTDILIKTRESKNGYVQRDLIGITRIKELTEIIVENDGTVLIGAASSFTKVEEHPFIKKNIPSLSVAVGAVGGPQVRNMGT
;
A
#
# COMPACT_ATOMS: atom_id res chain seq x y z
N MET A 1 -16.05 -12.57 -8.33
CA MET A 1 -15.19 -11.95 -9.34
C MET A 1 -15.01 -10.47 -9.05
N TYR A 2 -13.89 -9.89 -9.49
CA TYR A 2 -13.60 -8.47 -9.24
C TYR A 2 -14.14 -7.62 -10.39
N ASP A 3 -15.01 -6.67 -10.08
CA ASP A 3 -15.61 -5.75 -11.05
C ASP A 3 -14.74 -4.49 -11.17
N ILE A 4 -13.66 -4.61 -11.92
CA ILE A 4 -12.65 -3.57 -12.17
C ILE A 4 -12.74 -3.12 -13.62
N LYS A 5 -12.78 -1.81 -13.86
CA LYS A 5 -12.83 -1.25 -15.21
C LYS A 5 -11.48 -1.32 -15.90
N SER A 6 -10.42 -0.88 -15.23
CA SER A 6 -9.06 -0.93 -15.76
C SER A 6 -8.03 -0.99 -14.65
N TYR A 7 -6.81 -1.41 -15.00
CA TYR A 7 -5.69 -1.45 -14.08
C TYR A 7 -4.40 -1.10 -14.81
N ILE A 8 -3.61 -0.21 -14.22
CA ILE A 8 -2.25 0.10 -14.67
C ILE A 8 -1.28 0.11 -13.49
N GLU A 9 -0.01 -0.19 -13.76
CA GLU A 9 1.07 -0.08 -12.78
C GLU A 9 1.85 1.22 -13.01
N ALA A 10 1.88 2.07 -12.01
CA ALA A 10 2.69 3.28 -12.05
C ALA A 10 4.16 2.99 -11.76
N LYS A 11 5.05 3.71 -12.42
CA LYS A 11 6.49 3.64 -12.21
C LYS A 11 7.05 4.85 -11.46
N SER A 12 6.24 5.91 -11.31
CA SER A 12 6.64 7.13 -10.62
C SER A 12 5.45 7.80 -9.93
N ILE A 13 5.75 8.61 -8.92
CA ILE A 13 4.74 9.41 -8.22
C ILE A 13 4.06 10.39 -9.18
N LYS A 14 4.83 11.00 -10.09
CA LYS A 14 4.28 11.92 -11.10
C LYS A 14 3.22 11.25 -11.96
N GLU A 15 3.47 10.03 -12.41
CA GLU A 15 2.51 9.24 -13.20
C GLU A 15 1.20 9.02 -12.44
N VAL A 16 1.27 8.71 -11.14
CA VAL A 16 0.08 8.55 -10.28
C VAL A 16 -0.70 9.85 -10.18
N ILE A 17 0.00 10.97 -9.92
CA ILE A 17 -0.63 12.28 -9.77
C ILE A 17 -1.33 12.70 -11.07
N ASP A 18 -0.65 12.54 -12.20
CA ASP A 18 -1.22 12.89 -13.51
C ASP A 18 -2.45 12.02 -13.82
N PHE A 19 -2.38 10.72 -13.54
CA PHE A 19 -3.50 9.81 -13.73
C PHE A 19 -4.71 10.21 -12.86
N MET A 20 -4.48 10.53 -11.59
CA MET A 20 -5.54 10.94 -10.66
C MET A 20 -6.17 12.28 -11.06
N LYS A 21 -5.38 13.23 -11.55
CA LYS A 21 -5.88 14.54 -12.01
C LYS A 21 -6.76 14.43 -13.26
N ASN A 22 -6.44 13.51 -14.15
CA ASN A 22 -7.09 13.37 -15.46
C ASN A 22 -8.19 12.31 -15.48
N ASN A 23 -8.47 11.65 -14.36
CA ASN A 23 -9.45 10.58 -14.30
C ASN A 23 -10.19 10.60 -12.95
N GLU A 24 -11.42 11.10 -12.96
CA GLU A 24 -12.27 11.15 -11.76
C GLU A 24 -12.65 9.76 -11.23
N ASN A 25 -12.58 8.73 -12.08
CA ASN A 25 -12.86 7.35 -11.70
C ASN A 25 -11.63 6.62 -11.15
N ALA A 26 -10.48 7.29 -11.09
CA ALA A 26 -9.24 6.70 -10.64
C ALA A 26 -9.23 6.36 -9.16
N GLN A 27 -8.55 5.27 -8.82
CA GLN A 27 -8.32 4.87 -7.44
C GLN A 27 -6.93 4.23 -7.29
N ILE A 28 -6.19 4.67 -6.29
CA ILE A 28 -4.88 4.10 -5.96
C ILE A 28 -5.07 2.74 -5.30
N ILE A 29 -4.24 1.77 -5.69
CA ILE A 29 -4.19 0.46 -5.05
C ILE A 29 -2.72 0.09 -4.76
N ALA A 30 -2.48 -0.38 -3.54
CA ALA A 30 -1.21 -0.98 -3.14
C ALA A 30 -1.37 -2.50 -3.02
N GLY A 31 -1.38 -3.07 -1.83
CA GLY A 31 -1.56 -4.50 -1.62
C GLY A 31 -2.95 -5.03 -1.93
N GLY A 32 -3.95 -4.17 -1.94
CA GLY A 32 -5.32 -4.52 -2.32
C GLY A 32 -6.11 -5.33 -1.30
N THR A 33 -5.58 -5.59 -0.12
CA THR A 33 -6.20 -6.45 0.90
C THR A 33 -7.54 -5.93 1.43
N ASP A 34 -7.83 -4.65 1.25
CA ASP A 34 -9.11 -4.05 1.58
C ASP A 34 -9.95 -3.74 0.33
N ILE A 35 -9.35 -3.05 -0.65
CA ILE A 35 -10.05 -2.60 -1.87
C ILE A 35 -10.61 -3.77 -2.66
N LEU A 36 -9.83 -4.83 -2.86
CA LEU A 36 -10.28 -5.98 -3.66
C LEU A 36 -11.44 -6.73 -2.99
N ILE A 37 -11.46 -6.79 -1.66
CA ILE A 37 -12.59 -7.37 -0.94
C ILE A 37 -13.86 -6.55 -1.17
N LYS A 38 -13.77 -5.23 -1.04
CA LYS A 38 -14.89 -4.31 -1.26
C LYS A 38 -15.40 -4.35 -2.71
N THR A 39 -14.48 -4.46 -3.67
CA THR A 39 -14.83 -4.64 -5.09
C THR A 39 -15.58 -5.95 -5.33
N ARG A 40 -15.09 -7.06 -4.77
CA ARG A 40 -15.72 -8.37 -4.87
C ARG A 40 -17.11 -8.39 -4.24
N GLU A 41 -17.30 -7.67 -3.13
CA GLU A 41 -18.59 -7.53 -2.45
C GLU A 41 -19.51 -6.50 -3.12
N SER A 42 -19.11 -5.95 -4.26
CA SER A 42 -19.85 -4.93 -5.02
C SER A 42 -20.24 -3.70 -4.18
N LYS A 43 -19.36 -3.29 -3.27
CA LYS A 43 -19.59 -2.10 -2.45
C LYS A 43 -19.56 -0.84 -3.32
N ASN A 44 -20.54 0.04 -3.07
CA ASN A 44 -20.63 1.31 -3.77
C ASN A 44 -19.33 2.13 -3.64
N GLY A 45 -18.87 2.71 -4.76
CA GLY A 45 -17.62 3.46 -4.84
C GLY A 45 -16.37 2.61 -5.08
N TYR A 46 -16.47 1.28 -5.07
CA TYR A 46 -15.34 0.37 -5.26
C TYR A 46 -15.44 -0.50 -6.52
N VAL A 47 -16.57 -0.47 -7.22
CA VAL A 47 -16.77 -1.21 -8.47
C VAL A 47 -16.53 -0.31 -9.68
N GLN A 48 -16.14 -0.93 -10.80
CA GLN A 48 -15.92 -0.24 -12.08
C GLN A 48 -14.91 0.94 -11.96
N ARG A 49 -13.92 0.81 -11.08
CA ARG A 49 -12.87 1.82 -10.92
C ARG A 49 -11.71 1.60 -11.89
N ASP A 50 -11.06 2.68 -12.24
CA ASP A 50 -9.77 2.65 -12.93
C ASP A 50 -8.66 2.63 -11.88
N LEU A 51 -8.06 1.47 -11.65
CA LEU A 51 -7.06 1.28 -10.61
C LEU A 51 -5.66 1.64 -11.10
N ILE A 52 -4.90 2.33 -10.26
CA ILE A 52 -3.48 2.56 -10.49
C ILE A 52 -2.67 1.97 -9.33
N GLY A 53 -1.83 0.99 -9.65
CA GLY A 53 -0.95 0.32 -8.68
C GLY A 53 0.29 1.15 -8.38
N ILE A 54 0.69 1.18 -7.10
CA ILE A 54 1.82 1.97 -6.61
C ILE A 54 2.96 1.12 -6.03
N THR A 55 2.83 -0.20 -6.05
CA THR A 55 3.80 -1.09 -5.38
C THR A 55 5.16 -1.17 -6.08
N ARG A 56 5.27 -0.68 -7.31
CA ARG A 56 6.54 -0.62 -8.06
C ARG A 56 7.24 0.73 -7.97
N ILE A 57 6.67 1.69 -7.25
CA ILE A 57 7.32 2.99 -7.03
C ILE A 57 8.26 2.84 -5.84
N LYS A 58 9.57 2.90 -6.13
CA LYS A 58 10.62 2.60 -5.15
C LYS A 58 10.52 3.46 -3.89
N GLU A 59 10.32 4.76 -4.03
CA GLU A 59 10.23 5.70 -2.90
C GLU A 59 9.07 5.36 -1.94
N LEU A 60 8.02 4.72 -2.44
CA LEU A 60 6.86 4.35 -1.65
C LEU A 60 6.99 2.98 -0.96
N THR A 61 8.00 2.19 -1.32
CA THR A 61 8.21 0.85 -0.75
C THR A 61 9.41 0.77 0.17
N GLU A 62 10.15 1.85 0.33
CA GLU A 62 11.35 1.90 1.16
C GLU A 62 11.06 2.34 2.58
N ILE A 63 11.85 1.81 3.51
CA ILE A 63 11.92 2.29 4.89
C ILE A 63 13.32 2.89 5.07
N ILE A 64 13.37 4.17 5.40
CA ILE A 64 14.61 4.93 5.54
C ILE A 64 14.75 5.43 6.97
N VAL A 65 15.91 5.17 7.58
CA VAL A 65 16.27 5.73 8.89
C VAL A 65 17.26 6.86 8.65
N GLU A 66 16.89 8.07 9.02
CA GLU A 66 17.72 9.24 8.87
C GLU A 66 18.74 9.38 10.04
N ASN A 67 19.75 10.25 9.86
CA ASN A 67 20.82 10.42 10.85
C ASN A 67 20.33 10.94 12.20
N ASP A 68 19.21 11.66 12.24
CA ASP A 68 18.60 12.19 13.46
C ASP A 68 17.66 11.18 14.16
N GLY A 69 17.55 9.98 13.62
CA GLY A 69 16.65 8.93 14.14
C GLY A 69 15.24 8.96 13.55
N THR A 70 14.92 9.88 12.66
CA THR A 70 13.64 9.91 11.95
C THR A 70 13.49 8.68 11.06
N VAL A 71 12.34 8.02 11.13
CA VAL A 71 12.03 6.88 10.29
C VAL A 71 10.99 7.28 9.26
N LEU A 72 11.34 7.15 7.98
CA LEU A 72 10.43 7.34 6.85
C LEU A 72 9.94 5.97 6.39
N ILE A 73 8.64 5.74 6.47
CA ILE A 73 8.03 4.48 6.02
C ILE A 73 7.21 4.78 4.78
N GLY A 74 7.62 4.23 3.64
CA GLY A 74 6.88 4.37 2.40
C GLY A 74 5.47 3.78 2.51
N ALA A 75 4.48 4.47 1.95
CA ALA A 75 3.07 4.10 2.05
C ALA A 75 2.74 2.73 1.44
N ALA A 76 3.58 2.21 0.57
CA ALA A 76 3.43 0.89 -0.03
C ALA A 76 4.39 -0.16 0.58
N SER A 77 4.97 0.12 1.75
CA SER A 77 5.75 -0.86 2.50
C SER A 77 4.80 -1.88 3.13
N SER A 78 5.06 -3.17 2.92
CA SER A 78 4.22 -4.22 3.50
C SER A 78 4.31 -4.25 5.04
N PHE A 79 3.27 -4.74 5.69
CA PHE A 79 3.29 -4.93 7.15
C PHE A 79 4.44 -5.84 7.58
N THR A 80 4.71 -6.91 6.83
CA THR A 80 5.85 -7.79 7.10
C THR A 80 7.18 -7.03 7.08
N LYS A 81 7.37 -6.15 6.10
CA LYS A 81 8.58 -5.34 5.99
C LYS A 81 8.76 -4.39 7.18
N VAL A 82 7.67 -3.77 7.64
CA VAL A 82 7.68 -2.91 8.82
C VAL A 82 7.96 -3.72 10.09
N GLU A 83 7.25 -4.85 10.27
CA GLU A 83 7.40 -5.74 11.43
C GLU A 83 8.85 -6.23 11.60
N GLU A 84 9.47 -6.66 10.51
CA GLU A 84 10.80 -7.28 10.53
C GLU A 84 11.95 -6.28 10.48
N HIS A 85 11.69 -4.99 10.30
CA HIS A 85 12.74 -3.99 10.20
C HIS A 85 13.50 -3.86 11.53
N PRO A 86 14.84 -4.05 11.55
CA PRO A 86 15.61 -4.12 12.80
C PRO A 86 15.52 -2.85 13.63
N PHE A 87 15.56 -1.68 12.99
CA PHE A 87 15.47 -0.39 13.70
C PHE A 87 14.09 -0.19 14.33
N ILE A 88 13.03 -0.55 13.62
CA ILE A 88 11.64 -0.45 14.12
C ILE A 88 11.44 -1.40 15.29
N LYS A 89 11.89 -2.66 15.18
CA LYS A 89 11.82 -3.63 16.28
C LYS A 89 12.49 -3.11 17.55
N LYS A 90 13.64 -2.49 17.39
CA LYS A 90 14.45 -2.01 18.52
C LYS A 90 13.91 -0.71 19.13
N ASN A 91 13.52 0.26 18.29
CA ASN A 91 13.25 1.63 18.70
C ASN A 91 11.76 1.99 18.74
N ILE A 92 10.92 1.26 18.00
CA ILE A 92 9.47 1.45 17.96
C ILE A 92 8.78 0.08 18.08
N PRO A 93 9.02 -0.66 19.17
CA PRO A 93 8.53 -2.03 19.31
C PRO A 93 7.01 -2.14 19.27
N SER A 94 6.28 -1.11 19.73
CA SER A 94 4.82 -1.08 19.65
C SER A 94 4.29 -1.13 18.21
N LEU A 95 4.98 -0.45 17.27
CA LEU A 95 4.63 -0.51 15.85
C LEU A 95 4.88 -1.90 15.27
N SER A 96 6.04 -2.50 15.56
CA SER A 96 6.37 -3.85 15.11
C SER A 96 5.32 -4.88 15.59
N VAL A 97 4.93 -4.81 16.85
CA VAL A 97 3.90 -5.68 17.43
C VAL A 97 2.52 -5.44 16.77
N ALA A 98 2.15 -4.17 16.61
CA ALA A 98 0.84 -3.82 16.03
C ALA A 98 0.68 -4.33 14.60
N VAL A 99 1.68 -4.11 13.74
CA VAL A 99 1.60 -4.58 12.34
C VAL A 99 1.66 -6.11 12.26
N GLY A 100 2.39 -6.76 13.16
CA GLY A 100 2.48 -8.22 13.25
C GLY A 100 1.19 -8.90 13.72
N ALA A 101 0.28 -8.14 14.31
CA ALA A 101 -1.02 -8.63 14.78
C ALA A 101 -2.13 -8.53 13.72
N VAL A 102 -1.86 -7.94 12.56
CA VAL A 102 -2.87 -7.77 11.49
C VAL A 102 -2.99 -9.05 10.66
N GLY A 103 -4.17 -9.67 10.68
CA GLY A 103 -4.48 -10.82 9.83
C GLY A 103 -3.49 -11.98 9.94
N GLY A 104 -3.35 -12.73 8.84
CA GLY A 104 -2.36 -13.80 8.71
C GLY A 104 -1.13 -13.36 7.91
N PRO A 105 -0.11 -14.26 7.77
CA PRO A 105 1.12 -13.95 7.04
C PRO A 105 0.88 -13.50 5.60
N GLN A 106 -0.10 -14.07 4.90
CA GLN A 106 -0.43 -13.71 3.53
C GLN A 106 -0.92 -12.27 3.44
N VAL A 107 -1.79 -11.86 4.38
CA VAL A 107 -2.30 -10.48 4.43
C VAL A 107 -1.16 -9.51 4.74
N ARG A 108 -0.31 -9.82 5.73
CA ARG A 108 0.81 -8.96 6.11
C ARG A 108 1.88 -8.82 5.01
N ASN A 109 2.06 -9.83 4.17
CA ASN A 109 2.99 -9.76 3.05
C ASN A 109 2.49 -8.87 1.92
N MET A 110 1.18 -8.67 1.80
CA MET A 110 0.55 -7.86 0.76
C MET A 110 0.04 -6.52 1.27
N GLY A 111 -0.53 -6.47 2.47
CA GLY A 111 -1.06 -5.26 3.08
C GLY A 111 0.04 -4.24 3.38
N THR A 112 -0.29 -2.99 3.19
CA THR A 112 0.66 -1.87 3.34
C THR A 112 0.16 -0.83 4.33
#